data_2e2fba2757f7c69c4ed8e6cfce57d42c
#
_entry.id   2e2fba2757f7c69c4ed8e6cfce57d42c
#
_cell.length_a   1.000
_cell.length_b   1.000
_cell.length_c   1.000
_cell.angle_alpha   90.00
_cell.angle_beta   90.00
_cell.angle_gamma   90.00
#
_symmetry.space_group_name_H-M   'P 1'
#
loop_
_entity.id
_entity.type
_entity.pdbx_description
1 polymer ?
#
loop_
_entity_poly.entity_id
_entity_poly.type
_entity_poly.pdbx_seq_one_letter_code
_entity_poly.pdbx_strand_id
1 'polypeptide(L)'
;MTGDHRPPWLFDEYRGHRWLNAAEVAAYEEISRPDPAAERELLRGLGLSSEHTLIDFGAGTGVRALAAAELCRRVIAVDPSAAMLDFMRAKADRLGIRNVEYVQRGFLTYEHRGDPVDFAITRHALHHLPDFWKVEALRRVYDALKPGGVFFAQELVYSFEPEDAAGAISRWIDSVGKDDGTGFPRSFFEEHVREKYATYSWLFEAMLRKTGFEIRETSYREPGTYATYSCIKGSGE
;
A
#
# COMPACT_ATOMS: atom_id res chain seq x y z
N MET A 1 -14.70 27.71 -0.39
CA MET A 1 -13.82 27.14 -1.44
C MET A 1 -12.37 27.32 -0.97
N THR A 2 -11.85 26.40 -0.18
CA THR A 2 -10.43 26.39 0.18
C THR A 2 -9.70 25.77 -1.00
N GLY A 3 -9.10 26.59 -1.83
CA GLY A 3 -8.27 26.15 -2.94
C GLY A 3 -7.16 25.24 -2.42
N ASP A 4 -7.05 24.06 -3.04
CA ASP A 4 -5.97 23.11 -2.79
C ASP A 4 -4.65 23.76 -3.28
N HIS A 5 -4.02 24.56 -2.41
CA HIS A 5 -2.75 25.23 -2.69
C HIS A 5 -1.58 24.24 -2.59
N ARG A 6 -1.58 23.24 -3.48
CA ARG A 6 -0.41 22.37 -3.61
C ARG A 6 0.75 23.17 -4.19
N PRO A 7 1.94 23.05 -3.62
CA PRO A 7 3.12 23.63 -4.25
C PRO A 7 3.28 23.10 -5.68
N PRO A 8 3.69 23.94 -6.65
CA PRO A 8 3.79 23.53 -8.06
C PRO A 8 4.86 22.45 -8.31
N TRP A 9 5.75 22.22 -7.35
CA TRP A 9 6.79 21.19 -7.38
C TRP A 9 6.37 19.87 -6.71
N LEU A 10 5.18 19.80 -6.09
CA LEU A 10 4.70 18.56 -5.49
C LEU A 10 4.43 17.53 -6.58
N PHE A 11 4.92 16.32 -6.36
CA PHE A 11 4.64 15.19 -7.27
C PHE A 11 3.14 14.93 -7.37
N ASP A 12 2.68 14.80 -8.60
CA ASP A 12 1.27 14.50 -8.85
C ASP A 12 1.03 12.99 -8.73
N GLU A 13 0.67 12.56 -7.53
CA GLU A 13 0.36 11.16 -7.21
C GLU A 13 -0.95 10.66 -7.85
N TYR A 14 -1.73 11.53 -8.48
CA TYR A 14 -2.90 11.14 -9.27
C TYR A 14 -2.53 10.84 -10.73
N ARG A 15 -1.35 11.25 -11.15
CA ARG A 15 -0.89 11.06 -12.52
C ARG A 15 -0.57 9.60 -12.79
N GLY A 16 -1.18 9.06 -13.85
CA GLY A 16 -0.94 7.67 -14.26
C GLY A 16 -1.70 6.64 -13.45
N HIS A 17 -2.68 7.03 -12.64
CA HIS A 17 -3.64 6.07 -12.08
C HIS A 17 -4.47 5.45 -13.18
N ARG A 18 -4.19 4.18 -13.45
CA ARG A 18 -4.80 3.37 -14.52
C ARG A 18 -6.30 3.14 -14.30
N TRP A 19 -6.73 3.20 -13.03
CA TRP A 19 -8.09 2.85 -12.61
C TRP A 19 -8.96 4.10 -12.47
N LEU A 20 -9.29 4.68 -13.61
CA LEU A 20 -10.06 5.93 -13.67
C LEU A 20 -11.57 5.72 -13.76
N ASN A 21 -12.03 4.50 -14.09
CA ASN A 21 -13.45 4.20 -14.21
C ASN A 21 -13.86 2.89 -13.53
N ALA A 22 -15.17 2.75 -13.26
CA ALA A 22 -15.73 1.63 -12.52
C ALA A 22 -15.55 0.27 -13.22
N ALA A 23 -15.55 0.22 -14.55
CA ALA A 23 -15.38 -1.03 -15.29
C ALA A 23 -13.96 -1.57 -15.17
N GLU A 24 -12.96 -0.70 -15.25
CA GLU A 24 -11.55 -1.06 -15.05
C GLU A 24 -11.28 -1.53 -13.63
N VAL A 25 -11.89 -0.88 -12.62
CA VAL A 25 -11.77 -1.29 -11.21
C VAL A 25 -12.40 -2.67 -10.98
N ALA A 26 -13.56 -2.94 -11.57
CA ALA A 26 -14.21 -4.24 -11.46
C ALA A 26 -13.38 -5.36 -12.11
N ALA A 27 -12.81 -5.12 -13.30
CA ALA A 27 -11.92 -6.04 -13.98
C ALA A 27 -10.63 -6.30 -13.17
N TYR A 28 -10.06 -5.25 -12.56
CA TYR A 28 -8.91 -5.38 -11.66
C TYR A 28 -9.22 -6.29 -10.46
N GLU A 29 -10.37 -6.08 -9.78
CA GLU A 29 -10.79 -6.90 -8.64
C GLU A 29 -10.93 -8.37 -9.04
N GLU A 30 -11.53 -8.65 -10.20
CA GLU A 30 -11.71 -10.01 -10.71
C GLU A 30 -10.36 -10.69 -10.99
N ILE A 31 -9.43 -9.98 -11.66
CA ILE A 31 -8.11 -10.50 -12.00
C ILE A 31 -7.23 -10.67 -10.76
N SER A 32 -7.27 -9.74 -9.81
CA SER A 32 -6.43 -9.75 -8.61
C SER A 32 -6.80 -10.86 -7.62
N ARG A 33 -8.01 -11.41 -7.70
CA ARG A 33 -8.52 -12.52 -6.87
C ARG A 33 -8.18 -12.33 -5.39
N PRO A 34 -8.67 -11.26 -4.76
CA PRO A 34 -8.34 -10.97 -3.37
C PRO A 34 -8.81 -12.10 -2.43
N ASP A 35 -8.01 -12.38 -1.42
CA ASP A 35 -8.33 -13.33 -0.34
C ASP A 35 -8.54 -12.61 0.99
N PRO A 36 -9.80 -12.22 1.34
CA PRO A 36 -10.09 -11.55 2.60
C PRO A 36 -9.79 -12.40 3.84
N ALA A 37 -9.81 -13.73 3.72
CA ALA A 37 -9.52 -14.62 4.85
C ALA A 37 -8.03 -14.57 5.19
N ALA A 38 -7.16 -14.66 4.19
CA ALA A 38 -5.72 -14.53 4.37
C ALA A 38 -5.35 -13.13 4.94
N GLU A 39 -6.01 -12.06 4.47
CA GLU A 39 -5.77 -10.71 5.02
C GLU A 39 -6.20 -10.60 6.49
N ARG A 40 -7.32 -11.20 6.89
CA ARG A 40 -7.72 -11.23 8.32
C ARG A 40 -6.72 -12.00 9.18
N GLU A 41 -6.22 -13.12 8.71
CA GLU A 41 -5.21 -13.90 9.42
C GLU A 41 -3.90 -13.11 9.60
N LEU A 42 -3.42 -12.49 8.53
CA LEU A 42 -2.27 -11.59 8.57
C LEU A 42 -2.45 -10.48 9.61
N LEU A 43 -3.57 -9.76 9.58
CA LEU A 43 -3.85 -8.64 10.48
C LEU A 43 -3.95 -9.07 11.94
N ARG A 44 -4.55 -10.23 12.22
CA ARG A 44 -4.53 -10.82 13.57
C ARG A 44 -3.11 -11.18 14.02
N GLY A 45 -2.30 -11.73 13.12
CA GLY A 45 -0.89 -12.02 13.38
C GLY A 45 -0.06 -10.77 13.72
N LEU A 46 -0.43 -9.62 13.16
CA LEU A 46 0.16 -8.32 13.50
C LEU A 46 -0.35 -7.74 14.84
N GLY A 47 -1.32 -8.39 15.49
CA GLY A 47 -1.91 -7.94 16.75
C GLY A 47 -3.07 -6.95 16.61
N LEU A 48 -3.67 -6.80 15.42
CA LEU A 48 -4.84 -5.94 15.25
C LEU A 48 -6.04 -6.48 16.04
N SER A 49 -6.70 -5.60 16.80
CA SER A 49 -7.84 -5.94 17.67
C SER A 49 -8.91 -4.85 17.64
N SER A 50 -10.06 -5.13 18.28
CA SER A 50 -11.24 -4.25 18.35
C SER A 50 -11.00 -2.87 18.95
N GLU A 51 -9.91 -2.68 19.70
CA GLU A 51 -9.56 -1.41 20.33
C GLU A 51 -8.79 -0.48 19.40
N HIS A 52 -8.25 -0.99 18.30
CA HIS A 52 -7.32 -0.29 17.45
C HIS A 52 -8.00 0.55 16.35
N THR A 53 -7.31 1.58 15.93
CA THR A 53 -7.58 2.35 14.71
C THR A 53 -6.48 2.11 13.70
N LEU A 54 -6.85 1.90 12.44
CA LEU A 54 -5.93 1.57 11.35
C LEU A 54 -6.12 2.53 10.17
N ILE A 55 -5.00 2.94 9.55
CA ILE A 55 -4.98 3.59 8.22
C ILE A 55 -4.47 2.60 7.19
N ASP A 56 -5.21 2.44 6.07
CA ASP A 56 -4.77 1.72 4.89
C ASP A 56 -4.44 2.73 3.78
N PHE A 57 -3.15 2.87 3.45
CA PHE A 57 -2.64 3.77 2.42
C PHE A 57 -2.52 3.05 1.08
N GLY A 58 -3.17 3.59 0.05
CA GLY A 58 -3.34 2.93 -1.24
C GLY A 58 -4.31 1.76 -1.13
N ALA A 59 -5.45 2.00 -0.47
CA ALA A 59 -6.40 0.98 -0.08
C ALA A 59 -7.08 0.25 -1.27
N GLY A 60 -7.06 0.85 -2.47
CA GLY A 60 -7.60 0.26 -3.70
C GLY A 60 -9.04 -0.19 -3.56
N THR A 61 -9.34 -1.42 -3.98
CA THR A 61 -10.66 -2.07 -3.88
C THR A 61 -11.03 -2.52 -2.46
N GLY A 62 -10.15 -2.26 -1.48
CA GLY A 62 -10.42 -2.42 -0.06
C GLY A 62 -10.30 -3.83 0.50
N VAL A 63 -9.58 -4.74 -0.16
CA VAL A 63 -9.46 -6.11 0.36
C VAL A 63 -8.91 -6.14 1.78
N ARG A 64 -7.86 -5.35 2.05
CA ARG A 64 -7.21 -5.25 3.36
C ARG A 64 -7.97 -4.33 4.32
N ALA A 65 -8.44 -3.18 3.84
CA ALA A 65 -9.23 -2.23 4.63
C ALA A 65 -10.52 -2.88 5.18
N LEU A 66 -11.26 -3.62 4.35
CA LEU A 66 -12.50 -4.27 4.77
C LEU A 66 -12.23 -5.47 5.69
N ALA A 67 -11.16 -6.24 5.46
CA ALA A 67 -10.73 -7.29 6.38
C ALA A 67 -10.32 -6.72 7.75
N ALA A 68 -9.65 -5.56 7.77
CA ALA A 68 -9.31 -4.85 9.00
C ALA A 68 -10.56 -4.33 9.74
N ALA A 69 -11.54 -3.83 9.00
CA ALA A 69 -12.77 -3.30 9.58
C ALA A 69 -13.61 -4.35 10.36
N GLU A 70 -13.47 -5.62 10.02
CA GLU A 70 -14.08 -6.73 10.79
C GLU A 70 -13.34 -7.00 12.12
N LEU A 71 -12.11 -6.48 12.29
CA LEU A 71 -11.23 -6.80 13.42
C LEU A 71 -11.00 -5.61 14.35
N CYS A 72 -11.10 -4.37 13.87
CA CYS A 72 -10.73 -3.20 14.62
C CYS A 72 -11.88 -2.18 14.76
N ARG A 73 -11.66 -1.19 15.63
CA ARG A 73 -12.66 -0.17 15.94
C ARG A 73 -12.99 0.73 14.74
N ARG A 74 -11.97 1.11 13.98
CA ARG A 74 -12.08 2.08 12.87
C ARG A 74 -10.99 1.86 11.84
N VAL A 75 -11.35 1.96 10.58
CA VAL A 75 -10.42 2.00 9.46
C VAL A 75 -10.53 3.34 8.75
N ILE A 76 -9.39 3.91 8.37
CA ILE A 76 -9.30 5.05 7.46
C ILE A 76 -8.69 4.53 6.17
N ALA A 77 -9.49 4.42 5.12
CA ALA A 77 -9.06 3.97 3.80
C ALA A 77 -8.68 5.18 2.94
N VAL A 78 -7.41 5.29 2.62
CA VAL A 78 -6.84 6.40 1.85
C VAL A 78 -6.44 5.89 0.47
N ASP A 79 -7.05 6.46 -0.58
CA ASP A 79 -6.71 6.15 -1.97
C ASP A 79 -6.93 7.37 -2.87
N PRO A 80 -6.04 7.68 -3.83
CA PRO A 80 -6.23 8.80 -4.74
C PRO A 80 -7.35 8.57 -5.75
N SER A 81 -7.75 7.32 -6.04
CA SER A 81 -8.77 6.97 -7.00
C SER A 81 -10.17 6.98 -6.39
N ALA A 82 -11.02 7.92 -6.83
CA ALA A 82 -12.43 7.94 -6.45
C ALA A 82 -13.14 6.63 -6.82
N ALA A 83 -12.86 6.07 -8.01
CA ALA A 83 -13.47 4.84 -8.49
C ALA A 83 -13.13 3.62 -7.61
N MET A 84 -11.89 3.54 -7.09
CA MET A 84 -11.48 2.53 -6.12
C MET A 84 -12.27 2.66 -4.81
N LEU A 85 -12.36 3.87 -4.26
CA LEU A 85 -13.10 4.13 -3.03
C LEU A 85 -14.60 3.87 -3.17
N ASP A 86 -15.19 4.22 -4.31
CA ASP A 86 -16.61 3.96 -4.58
C ASP A 86 -16.89 2.46 -4.70
N PHE A 87 -16.00 1.71 -5.36
CA PHE A 87 -16.08 0.25 -5.41
C PHE A 87 -15.98 -0.38 -4.02
N MET A 88 -15.00 0.07 -3.21
CA MET A 88 -14.84 -0.38 -1.82
C MET A 88 -16.07 -0.07 -0.98
N ARG A 89 -16.65 1.14 -1.10
CA ARG A 89 -17.87 1.56 -0.37
C ARG A 89 -19.03 0.65 -0.72
N ALA A 90 -19.29 0.39 -2.01
CA ALA A 90 -20.33 -0.52 -2.44
C ALA A 90 -20.12 -1.95 -1.92
N LYS A 91 -18.88 -2.41 -1.80
CA LYS A 91 -18.51 -3.71 -1.23
C LYS A 91 -18.74 -3.72 0.28
N ALA A 92 -18.36 -2.68 1.01
CA ALA A 92 -18.63 -2.52 2.44
C ALA A 92 -20.12 -2.53 2.76
N ASP A 93 -20.94 -1.83 1.95
CA ASP A 93 -22.39 -1.80 2.11
C ASP A 93 -23.03 -3.19 1.98
N ARG A 94 -22.58 -3.97 0.99
CA ARG A 94 -23.05 -5.38 0.82
C ARG A 94 -22.66 -6.28 1.99
N LEU A 95 -21.52 -6.01 2.62
CA LEU A 95 -21.01 -6.76 3.78
C LEU A 95 -21.54 -6.25 5.12
N GLY A 96 -22.28 -5.13 5.14
CA GLY A 96 -22.77 -4.52 6.37
C GLY A 96 -21.69 -3.81 7.21
N ILE A 97 -20.52 -3.53 6.63
CA ILE A 97 -19.40 -2.85 7.28
C ILE A 97 -19.68 -1.34 7.33
N ARG A 98 -19.54 -0.70 8.52
CA ARG A 98 -19.89 0.71 8.75
C ARG A 98 -18.78 1.55 9.40
N ASN A 99 -17.68 0.95 9.80
CA ASN A 99 -16.58 1.57 10.53
C ASN A 99 -15.39 1.96 9.64
N VAL A 100 -15.63 2.21 8.35
CA VAL A 100 -14.63 2.65 7.38
C VAL A 100 -14.88 4.11 6.99
N GLU A 101 -13.86 4.94 7.15
CA GLU A 101 -13.79 6.29 6.61
C GLU A 101 -13.04 6.26 5.27
N TYR A 102 -13.61 6.88 4.24
CA TYR A 102 -13.05 6.90 2.89
C TYR A 102 -12.46 8.27 2.59
N VAL A 103 -11.18 8.33 2.29
CA VAL A 103 -10.45 9.60 2.07
C VAL A 103 -9.79 9.57 0.70
N GLN A 104 -10.31 10.40 -0.22
CA GLN A 104 -9.72 10.53 -1.56
C GLN A 104 -8.46 11.40 -1.50
N ARG A 105 -7.35 10.81 -1.12
CA ARG A 105 -6.01 11.40 -1.05
C ARG A 105 -4.98 10.32 -1.35
N GLY A 106 -3.77 10.72 -1.71
CA GLY A 106 -2.63 9.83 -1.74
C GLY A 106 -1.71 10.06 -0.53
N PHE A 107 -0.55 9.42 -0.49
CA PHE A 107 0.42 9.55 0.59
C PHE A 107 0.87 11.00 0.82
N LEU A 108 1.08 11.76 -0.27
CA LEU A 108 1.66 13.11 -0.21
C LEU A 108 0.61 14.18 0.09
N THR A 109 -0.66 13.88 -0.11
CA THR A 109 -1.78 14.82 0.05
C THR A 109 -2.66 14.49 1.25
N TYR A 110 -2.47 13.33 1.88
CA TYR A 110 -3.16 12.98 3.12
C TYR A 110 -2.52 13.70 4.31
N GLU A 111 -3.35 14.34 5.10
CA GLU A 111 -2.99 14.92 6.40
C GLU A 111 -3.82 14.24 7.46
N HIS A 112 -3.16 13.51 8.36
CA HIS A 112 -3.86 12.90 9.47
C HIS A 112 -4.33 13.99 10.46
N ARG A 113 -5.62 13.94 10.82
CA ARG A 113 -6.24 14.84 11.78
C ARG A 113 -6.92 14.03 12.87
N GLY A 114 -6.72 14.42 14.10
CA GLY A 114 -7.23 13.72 15.28
C GLY A 114 -6.16 12.92 16.00
N ASP A 115 -6.60 11.93 16.79
CA ASP A 115 -5.68 11.11 17.59
C ASP A 115 -4.82 10.22 16.68
N PRO A 116 -3.52 10.08 16.98
CA PRO A 116 -2.65 9.17 16.24
C PRO A 116 -3.19 7.74 16.25
N VAL A 117 -2.94 6.98 15.18
CA VAL A 117 -3.46 5.63 15.00
C VAL A 117 -2.52 4.55 15.51
N ASP A 118 -3.08 3.37 15.76
CA ASP A 118 -2.33 2.20 16.25
C ASP A 118 -1.59 1.49 15.12
N PHE A 119 -2.21 1.42 13.94
CA PHE A 119 -1.70 0.73 12.77
C PHE A 119 -1.76 1.60 11.51
N ALA A 120 -0.71 1.53 10.71
CA ALA A 120 -0.71 1.97 9.32
C ALA A 120 -0.29 0.81 8.44
N ILE A 121 -0.98 0.59 7.33
CA ILE A 121 -0.65 -0.47 6.39
C ILE A 121 -0.59 0.07 4.97
N THR A 122 0.17 -0.62 4.11
CA THR A 122 0.16 -0.39 2.67
C THR A 122 0.46 -1.67 1.91
N ARG A 123 -0.10 -1.78 0.70
CA ARG A 123 0.15 -2.92 -0.18
C ARG A 123 0.28 -2.47 -1.62
N HIS A 124 1.46 -2.68 -2.20
CA HIS A 124 1.74 -2.40 -3.62
C HIS A 124 1.35 -0.98 -4.04
N ALA A 125 1.68 0.02 -3.21
CA ALA A 125 1.31 1.40 -3.45
C ALA A 125 2.51 2.37 -3.44
N LEU A 126 3.53 2.16 -2.61
CA LEU A 126 4.68 3.06 -2.53
C LEU A 126 5.56 3.04 -3.78
N HIS A 127 5.56 1.94 -4.55
CA HIS A 127 6.31 1.88 -5.82
C HIS A 127 5.72 2.79 -6.91
N HIS A 128 4.58 3.41 -6.70
CA HIS A 128 4.07 4.49 -7.56
C HIS A 128 4.76 5.83 -7.33
N LEU A 129 5.54 5.97 -6.25
CA LEU A 129 6.26 7.20 -5.92
C LEU A 129 7.76 7.05 -6.23
N PRO A 130 8.40 8.06 -6.85
CA PRO A 130 9.86 8.15 -6.89
C PRO A 130 10.49 8.16 -5.49
N ASP A 131 11.75 7.74 -5.36
CA ASP A 131 12.41 7.52 -4.06
C ASP A 131 12.38 8.73 -3.13
N PHE A 132 12.61 9.93 -3.66
CA PHE A 132 12.47 11.16 -2.86
C PHE A 132 11.07 11.27 -2.21
N TRP A 133 10.03 10.97 -2.98
CA TRP A 133 8.66 11.06 -2.52
C TRP A 133 8.24 9.89 -1.63
N LYS A 134 8.89 8.73 -1.76
CA LYS A 134 8.72 7.63 -0.79
C LYS A 134 9.14 8.06 0.61
N VAL A 135 10.26 8.78 0.75
CA VAL A 135 10.71 9.28 2.06
C VAL A 135 9.68 10.23 2.66
N GLU A 136 9.13 11.17 1.86
CA GLU A 136 8.07 12.08 2.32
C GLU A 136 6.78 11.32 2.69
N ALA A 137 6.41 10.29 1.91
CA ALA A 137 5.28 9.42 2.21
C ALA A 137 5.48 8.67 3.54
N LEU A 138 6.64 8.05 3.73
CA LEU A 138 6.99 7.33 4.95
C LEU A 138 7.01 8.24 6.17
N ARG A 139 7.48 9.48 6.04
CA ARG A 139 7.42 10.48 7.12
C ARG A 139 5.98 10.78 7.52
N ARG A 140 5.07 10.97 6.56
CA ARG A 140 3.64 11.20 6.85
C ARG A 140 2.97 9.99 7.51
N VAL A 141 3.32 8.79 7.09
CA VAL A 141 2.87 7.55 7.74
C VAL A 141 3.38 7.50 9.19
N TYR A 142 4.67 7.82 9.39
CA TYR A 142 5.27 7.88 10.72
C TYR A 142 4.57 8.89 11.63
N ASP A 143 4.31 10.10 11.11
CA ASP A 143 3.65 11.17 11.87
C ASP A 143 2.22 10.78 12.31
N ALA A 144 1.50 10.02 11.48
CA ALA A 144 0.14 9.56 11.79
C ALA A 144 0.07 8.48 12.88
N LEU A 145 1.16 7.76 13.13
CA LEU A 145 1.20 6.67 14.10
C LEU A 145 1.43 7.15 15.54
N LYS A 146 0.87 6.44 16.51
CA LYS A 146 1.25 6.54 17.92
C LYS A 146 2.70 6.10 18.13
N PRO A 147 3.41 6.59 19.18
CA PRO A 147 4.62 5.91 19.65
C PRO A 147 4.33 4.43 19.92
N GLY A 148 5.18 3.54 19.42
CA GLY A 148 4.96 2.09 19.45
C GLY A 148 3.95 1.56 18.43
N GLY A 149 3.32 2.43 17.63
CA GLY A 149 2.40 2.03 16.57
C GLY A 149 3.08 1.23 15.46
N VAL A 150 2.33 0.34 14.82
CA VAL A 150 2.83 -0.61 13.82
C VAL A 150 2.63 -0.05 12.43
N PHE A 151 3.68 -0.07 11.61
CA PHE A 151 3.60 0.09 10.16
C PHE A 151 3.90 -1.23 9.46
N PHE A 152 2.95 -1.73 8.68
CA PHE A 152 3.14 -2.92 7.86
C PHE A 152 3.09 -2.56 6.37
N ALA A 153 4.19 -2.80 5.68
CA ALA A 153 4.31 -2.58 4.24
C ALA A 153 4.54 -3.90 3.50
N GLN A 154 3.75 -4.14 2.47
CA GLN A 154 3.99 -5.18 1.48
C GLN A 154 4.21 -4.51 0.13
N GLU A 155 5.43 -4.57 -0.38
CA GLU A 155 5.83 -3.74 -1.52
C GLU A 155 6.62 -4.49 -2.58
N LEU A 156 6.60 -3.89 -3.78
CA LEU A 156 7.47 -4.26 -4.88
C LEU A 156 8.85 -3.63 -4.63
N VAL A 157 9.78 -4.42 -4.13
CA VAL A 157 11.17 -4.04 -3.92
C VAL A 157 12.09 -5.17 -4.38
N TYR A 158 13.28 -4.81 -4.83
CA TYR A 158 14.25 -5.73 -5.40
C TYR A 158 15.29 -6.11 -4.35
N SER A 159 15.34 -7.41 -3.97
CA SER A 159 16.30 -7.95 -3.00
C SER A 159 17.39 -8.81 -3.63
N PHE A 160 17.44 -8.87 -4.96
CA PHE A 160 18.53 -9.50 -5.70
C PHE A 160 19.69 -8.51 -5.91
N GLU A 161 20.88 -9.05 -6.22
CA GLU A 161 22.05 -8.24 -6.53
C GLU A 161 21.89 -7.52 -7.88
N PRO A 162 22.45 -6.29 -8.05
CA PRO A 162 22.30 -5.52 -9.28
C PRO A 162 22.75 -6.26 -10.54
N GLU A 163 23.78 -7.11 -10.43
CA GLU A 163 24.31 -7.91 -11.53
C GLU A 163 23.32 -8.96 -12.03
N ASP A 164 22.42 -9.44 -11.16
CA ASP A 164 21.40 -10.45 -11.46
C ASP A 164 20.07 -9.84 -11.93
N ALA A 165 19.96 -8.53 -11.99
CA ALA A 165 18.70 -7.82 -12.18
C ALA A 165 17.91 -8.31 -13.41
N ALA A 166 18.57 -8.41 -14.58
CA ALA A 166 17.90 -8.84 -15.81
C ALA A 166 17.33 -10.26 -15.70
N GLY A 167 18.09 -11.19 -15.10
CA GLY A 167 17.68 -12.58 -14.90
C GLY A 167 16.56 -12.70 -13.87
N ALA A 168 16.66 -11.98 -12.75
CA ALA A 168 15.66 -12.00 -11.69
C ALA A 168 14.32 -11.42 -12.15
N ILE A 169 14.35 -10.28 -12.86
CA ILE A 169 13.15 -9.65 -13.43
C ILE A 169 12.48 -10.58 -14.46
N SER A 170 13.26 -11.19 -15.37
CA SER A 170 12.71 -12.13 -16.36
C SER A 170 12.02 -13.31 -15.68
N ARG A 171 12.68 -13.96 -14.70
CA ARG A 171 12.08 -15.06 -13.93
C ARG A 171 10.80 -14.64 -13.20
N TRP A 172 10.80 -13.45 -12.63
CA TRP A 172 9.60 -12.91 -11.98
C TRP A 172 8.45 -12.79 -12.97
N ILE A 173 8.66 -12.10 -14.11
CA ILE A 173 7.63 -11.90 -15.14
C ILE A 173 7.12 -13.25 -15.66
N ASP A 174 8.01 -14.23 -15.88
CA ASP A 174 7.65 -15.59 -16.30
C ASP A 174 6.77 -16.30 -15.25
N SER A 175 7.00 -16.05 -13.96
CA SER A 175 6.26 -16.72 -12.89
C SER A 175 4.86 -16.14 -12.64
N VAL A 176 4.68 -14.82 -12.85
CA VAL A 176 3.42 -14.11 -12.50
C VAL A 176 2.57 -13.73 -13.70
N GLY A 177 3.17 -13.57 -14.89
CA GLY A 177 2.46 -13.20 -16.11
C GLY A 177 1.56 -14.33 -16.61
N LYS A 178 0.32 -14.00 -16.98
CA LYS A 178 -0.71 -14.95 -17.44
C LYS A 178 -1.33 -14.45 -18.75
N ASP A 179 -0.72 -14.84 -19.89
CA ASP A 179 -1.21 -14.42 -21.21
C ASP A 179 -2.45 -15.24 -21.68
N ASP A 180 -2.91 -16.16 -20.84
CA ASP A 180 -4.11 -16.99 -21.06
C ASP A 180 -5.41 -16.34 -20.54
N GLY A 181 -5.34 -15.10 -20.04
CA GLY A 181 -6.48 -14.36 -19.48
C GLY A 181 -6.87 -14.75 -18.05
N THR A 182 -6.14 -15.67 -17.41
CA THR A 182 -6.43 -16.08 -16.01
C THR A 182 -5.82 -15.16 -14.96
N GLY A 183 -5.04 -14.14 -15.39
CA GLY A 183 -4.36 -13.18 -14.52
C GLY A 183 -3.90 -11.96 -15.31
N PHE A 184 -3.01 -11.16 -14.70
CA PHE A 184 -2.38 -10.05 -15.40
C PHE A 184 -1.42 -10.56 -16.48
N PRO A 185 -1.44 -9.97 -17.71
CA PRO A 185 -0.55 -10.38 -18.77
C PRO A 185 0.91 -9.99 -18.48
N ARG A 186 1.87 -10.64 -19.16
CA ARG A 186 3.30 -10.31 -19.06
C ARG A 186 3.59 -8.83 -19.25
N SER A 187 2.95 -8.23 -20.25
CA SER A 187 3.10 -6.80 -20.56
C SER A 187 2.75 -5.87 -19.40
N PHE A 188 1.85 -6.27 -18.52
CA PHE A 188 1.52 -5.52 -17.30
C PHE A 188 2.72 -5.42 -16.35
N PHE A 189 3.44 -6.52 -16.15
CA PHE A 189 4.63 -6.56 -15.28
C PHE A 189 5.83 -5.89 -15.92
N GLU A 190 6.01 -6.03 -17.24
CA GLU A 190 7.02 -5.32 -18.01
C GLU A 190 6.83 -3.81 -17.91
N GLU A 191 5.58 -3.33 -18.02
CA GLU A 191 5.24 -1.92 -17.78
C GLU A 191 5.57 -1.48 -16.35
N HIS A 192 5.30 -2.33 -15.35
CA HIS A 192 5.65 -2.03 -13.96
C HIS A 192 7.14 -1.80 -13.76
N VAL A 193 7.99 -2.64 -14.35
CA VAL A 193 9.44 -2.45 -14.28
C VAL A 193 9.87 -1.15 -14.95
N ARG A 194 9.28 -0.83 -16.10
CA ARG A 194 9.66 0.33 -16.92
C ARG A 194 9.11 1.65 -16.40
N GLU A 195 7.87 1.66 -15.89
CA GLU A 195 7.11 2.89 -15.62
C GLU A 195 6.90 3.16 -14.12
N LYS A 196 7.14 2.19 -13.25
CA LYS A 196 6.99 2.36 -11.81
C LYS A 196 8.35 2.53 -11.13
N TYR A 197 8.33 3.00 -9.91
CA TYR A 197 9.52 3.38 -9.17
C TYR A 197 9.87 2.36 -8.08
N ALA A 198 9.82 1.05 -8.43
CA ALA A 198 10.35 0.03 -7.53
C ALA A 198 11.84 0.30 -7.28
N THR A 199 12.31 0.03 -6.06
CA THR A 199 13.70 0.28 -5.67
C THR A 199 14.31 -0.95 -5.00
N TYR A 200 15.63 -0.93 -4.75
CA TYR A 200 16.29 -2.01 -4.03
C TYR A 200 15.91 -2.04 -2.55
N SER A 201 15.88 -3.24 -1.96
CA SER A 201 15.52 -3.46 -0.56
C SER A 201 16.39 -2.65 0.40
N TRP A 202 17.71 -2.60 0.16
CA TRP A 202 18.64 -1.84 0.98
C TRP A 202 18.41 -0.33 0.94
N LEU A 203 17.93 0.22 -0.19
CA LEU A 203 17.49 1.63 -0.28
C LEU A 203 16.19 1.84 0.50
N PHE A 204 15.20 0.98 0.28
CA PHE A 204 13.91 1.09 0.97
C PHE A 204 14.04 0.97 2.48
N GLU A 205 14.87 0.03 2.95
CA GLU A 205 15.17 -0.12 4.38
C GLU A 205 15.91 1.09 4.96
N ALA A 206 16.82 1.69 4.20
CA ALA A 206 17.48 2.94 4.60
C ALA A 206 16.46 4.09 4.73
N MET A 207 15.48 4.18 3.82
CA MET A 207 14.39 5.16 3.91
C MET A 207 13.54 4.93 5.17
N LEU A 208 13.15 3.67 5.48
CA LEU A 208 12.40 3.32 6.69
C LEU A 208 13.15 3.76 7.95
N ARG A 209 14.44 3.38 8.07
CA ARG A 209 15.25 3.75 9.23
C ARG A 209 15.47 5.26 9.33
N LYS A 210 15.70 5.94 8.21
CA LYS A 210 15.92 7.39 8.17
C LYS A 210 14.67 8.18 8.57
N THR A 211 13.49 7.64 8.33
CA THR A 211 12.22 8.25 8.75
C THR A 211 11.83 7.92 10.21
N GLY A 212 12.66 7.15 10.92
CA GLY A 212 12.48 6.85 12.34
C GLY A 212 11.86 5.49 12.63
N PHE A 213 11.53 4.70 11.62
CA PHE A 213 11.00 3.35 11.83
C PHE A 213 12.07 2.38 12.30
N GLU A 214 11.73 1.57 13.28
CA GLU A 214 12.47 0.38 13.66
C GLU A 214 11.89 -0.83 12.90
N ILE A 215 12.68 -1.45 12.03
CA ILE A 215 12.29 -2.66 11.30
C ILE A 215 12.38 -3.84 12.25
N ARG A 216 11.26 -4.48 12.55
CA ARG A 216 11.16 -5.66 13.43
C ARG A 216 11.29 -6.96 12.65
N GLU A 217 10.67 -7.00 11.49
CA GLU A 217 10.67 -8.19 10.65
C GLU A 217 10.71 -7.80 9.19
N THR A 218 11.45 -8.57 8.40
CA THR A 218 11.50 -8.44 6.94
C THR A 218 11.39 -9.82 6.34
N SER A 219 10.57 -9.97 5.30
CA SER A 219 10.49 -11.19 4.51
C SER A 219 10.56 -10.84 3.03
N TYR A 220 11.38 -11.57 2.29
CA TYR A 220 11.54 -11.44 0.85
C TYR A 220 10.94 -12.67 0.16
N ARG A 221 10.20 -12.44 -0.90
CA ARG A 221 9.59 -13.52 -1.69
C ARG A 221 10.40 -13.74 -2.97
N GLU A 222 10.75 -15.00 -3.23
CA GLU A 222 11.39 -15.39 -4.49
C GLU A 222 10.59 -14.95 -5.72
N PRO A 223 11.24 -14.47 -6.77
CA PRO A 223 12.69 -14.35 -7.00
C PRO A 223 13.32 -13.03 -6.52
N GLY A 224 12.84 -12.43 -5.45
CA GLY A 224 13.40 -11.21 -4.87
C GLY A 224 12.78 -9.90 -5.40
N THR A 225 11.49 -9.93 -5.76
CA THR A 225 10.77 -8.77 -6.28
C THR A 225 9.68 -8.24 -5.36
N TYR A 226 9.38 -8.96 -4.29
CA TYR A 226 8.43 -8.54 -3.26
C TYR A 226 9.04 -8.70 -1.88
N ALA A 227 8.73 -7.75 -1.01
CA ALA A 227 9.06 -7.85 0.40
C ALA A 227 7.89 -7.41 1.28
N THR A 228 7.90 -7.91 2.52
CA THR A 228 7.08 -7.41 3.61
C THR A 228 7.97 -6.85 4.70
N TYR A 229 7.54 -5.75 5.29
CA TYR A 229 8.22 -5.09 6.40
C TYR A 229 7.22 -4.86 7.52
N SER A 230 7.53 -5.37 8.71
CA SER A 230 6.85 -5.01 9.94
C SER A 230 7.75 -4.05 10.72
N CYS A 231 7.27 -2.84 10.91
CA CYS A 231 8.02 -1.75 11.51
C CYS A 231 7.27 -1.18 12.72
N ILE A 232 8.01 -0.63 13.66
CA ILE A 232 7.46 0.07 14.82
C ILE A 232 7.91 1.53 14.78
N LYS A 233 6.98 2.44 15.10
CA LYS A 233 7.35 3.82 15.41
C LYS A 233 8.08 3.85 16.74
N GLY A 234 9.33 4.33 16.74
CA GLY A 234 10.09 4.50 17.98
C GLY A 234 9.34 5.31 19.02
N SER A 235 9.58 5.03 20.29
CA SER A 235 8.94 5.69 21.43
C SER A 235 9.41 7.14 21.66
N GLY A 236 10.20 7.74 20.74
CA GLY A 236 10.73 9.08 20.85
C GLY A 236 11.32 9.36 22.25
N GLU A 237 12.63 9.45 22.37
CA GLU A 237 13.26 10.04 23.56
C GLU A 237 13.05 11.55 23.57
#